data_b27fbf49042314ce4a16c0a2c1ede63d
#
_entry.id   b27fbf49042314ce4a16c0a2c1ede63d
#
_cell.length_a   1.000
_cell.length_b   1.000
_cell.length_c   1.000
_cell.angle_alpha   90.00
_cell.angle_beta   90.00
_cell.angle_gamma   90.00
#
_symmetry.space_group_name_H-M   'P 1'
#
loop_
_entity.id
_entity.type
_entity.pdbx_description
1 polymer ?
#
loop_
_entity_poly.entity_id
_entity_poly.type
_entity_poly.pdbx_seq_one_letter_code
_entity_poly.pdbx_strand_id
1 'polypeptide(L)'
;YFYWLYMDYVTNAYGNALDVTSSNGVTLGRLLALDAEGYCIQYHVIDQQAEANNVTLTEDDQAVLDEQLQSDIESSVGEDGTEEEFYEYLAERFVTPELYDFVNRIVVLYPRIFMSLYGENGENVTDGEALAFAEEYNFVTAKHILFRTSDNSGEALSDEEKAAKRSEAQAVLDELNAVPEAERAALFDELMKDKSEDPGLTVYPNGYCYEGGAGVMVSEFDDAVLSLQPGEISGIVESSSGYHIIMREEVTPEDYVMLGTSQPYTLRYAAAVADFDSVF
;
A
#
# COMPACT_ATOMS: atom_id res chain seq x y z
N TYR A 1 13.19 25.39 6.14
CA TYR A 1 11.75 25.08 6.14
C TYR A 1 11.47 23.77 6.87
N PHE A 2 11.87 22.61 6.35
CA PHE A 2 11.62 21.29 6.96
C PHE A 2 12.13 21.17 8.37
N TYR A 3 13.34 21.67 8.66
CA TYR A 3 13.88 21.69 10.01
C TYR A 3 12.96 22.44 10.99
N TRP A 4 12.40 23.59 10.59
CA TRP A 4 11.51 24.38 11.45
C TRP A 4 10.12 23.79 11.58
N LEU A 5 9.56 23.21 10.50
CA LEU A 5 8.27 22.51 10.54
C LEU A 5 8.31 21.34 11.54
N TYR A 6 9.40 20.54 11.48
CA TYR A 6 9.59 19.44 12.42
C TYR A 6 9.99 19.90 13.81
N MET A 7 10.68 21.04 13.95
CA MET A 7 11.04 21.63 15.23
C MET A 7 9.80 22.04 16.02
N ASP A 8 8.82 22.67 15.40
CA ASP A 8 7.57 23.03 16.06
C ASP A 8 6.82 21.77 16.53
N TYR A 9 6.73 20.75 15.69
CA TYR A 9 6.14 19.46 16.07
C TYR A 9 6.87 18.81 17.25
N VAL A 10 8.19 18.72 17.18
CA VAL A 10 9.01 18.11 18.23
C VAL A 10 9.00 18.93 19.51
N THR A 11 9.05 20.25 19.42
CA THR A 11 9.01 21.14 20.58
C THR A 11 7.66 21.06 21.30
N ASN A 12 6.57 20.96 20.55
CA ASN A 12 5.23 20.77 21.10
C ASN A 12 5.03 19.36 21.70
N ALA A 13 5.61 18.32 21.09
CA ALA A 13 5.46 16.94 21.55
C ALA A 13 6.43 16.56 22.70
N TYR A 14 7.65 17.08 22.69
CA TYR A 14 8.76 16.65 23.57
C TYR A 14 9.45 17.79 24.32
N GLY A 15 9.00 19.04 24.21
CA GLY A 15 9.64 20.20 24.80
C GLY A 15 11.00 20.49 24.15
N ASN A 16 11.89 21.20 24.84
CA ASN A 16 13.25 21.52 24.36
C ASN A 16 14.20 20.31 24.40
N ALA A 17 13.77 19.20 23.84
CA ALA A 17 14.42 17.88 23.93
C ALA A 17 15.44 17.60 22.81
N LEU A 18 15.93 18.64 22.11
CA LEU A 18 16.88 18.47 20.99
C LEU A 18 18.17 17.74 21.36
N ASP A 19 18.58 17.88 22.63
CA ASP A 19 19.78 17.25 23.19
C ASP A 19 19.53 15.83 23.73
N VAL A 20 18.26 15.35 23.69
CA VAL A 20 17.94 13.98 24.09
C VAL A 20 18.55 13.00 23.08
N THR A 21 19.30 12.08 23.61
CA THR A 21 20.02 11.07 22.83
C THR A 21 19.13 9.83 22.69
N SER A 22 18.93 9.36 21.46
CA SER A 22 18.27 8.10 21.16
C SER A 22 19.12 6.89 21.58
N SER A 23 18.54 5.69 21.56
CA SER A 23 19.21 4.44 21.96
C SER A 23 20.48 4.13 21.14
N ASN A 24 20.62 4.70 19.95
CA ASN A 24 21.80 4.57 19.09
C ASN A 24 22.85 5.68 19.28
N GLY A 25 22.69 6.56 20.29
CA GLY A 25 23.65 7.61 20.64
C GLY A 25 23.56 8.90 19.80
N VAL A 26 22.55 9.04 18.94
CA VAL A 26 22.33 10.23 18.11
C VAL A 26 21.32 11.14 18.79
N THR A 27 21.58 12.46 18.85
CA THR A 27 20.63 13.42 19.41
C THR A 27 19.44 13.64 18.49
N LEU A 28 18.27 13.97 19.07
CA LEU A 28 17.06 14.28 18.30
C LEU A 28 17.29 15.45 17.34
N GLY A 29 18.01 16.49 17.74
CA GLY A 29 18.36 17.60 16.87
C GLY A 29 19.22 17.17 15.66
N ARG A 30 20.11 16.19 15.82
CA ARG A 30 20.89 15.64 14.70
C ARG A 30 20.03 14.80 13.77
N LEU A 31 19.09 14.01 14.29
CA LEU A 31 18.13 13.24 13.45
C LEU A 31 17.28 14.19 12.62
N LEU A 32 16.71 15.23 13.23
CA LEU A 32 15.93 16.24 12.50
C LEU A 32 16.73 16.95 11.40
N ALA A 33 18.01 17.24 11.65
CA ALA A 33 18.87 17.85 10.63
C ALA A 33 19.13 16.89 9.45
N LEU A 34 19.29 15.60 9.72
CA LEU A 34 19.44 14.58 8.67
C LEU A 34 18.16 14.40 7.85
N ASP A 35 17.01 14.38 8.53
CA ASP A 35 15.71 14.28 7.86
C ASP A 35 15.47 15.51 6.97
N ALA A 36 15.76 16.72 7.47
CA ALA A 36 15.65 17.95 6.69
C ALA A 36 16.58 17.97 5.47
N GLU A 37 17.80 17.44 5.59
CA GLU A 37 18.74 17.26 4.48
C GLU A 37 18.17 16.28 3.45
N GLY A 38 17.60 15.15 3.90
CA GLY A 38 16.94 14.16 3.05
C GLY A 38 15.79 14.77 2.24
N TYR A 39 14.90 15.53 2.89
CA TYR A 39 13.82 16.22 2.18
C TYR A 39 14.32 17.26 1.17
N CYS A 40 15.36 18.01 1.48
CA CYS A 40 15.94 18.94 0.51
C CYS A 40 16.44 18.22 -0.74
N ILE A 41 17.12 17.08 -0.56
CA ILE A 41 17.59 16.26 -1.68
C ILE A 41 16.40 15.74 -2.48
N GLN A 42 15.42 15.14 -1.82
CA GLN A 42 14.23 14.60 -2.46
C GLN A 42 13.48 15.64 -3.29
N TYR A 43 13.25 16.84 -2.75
CA TYR A 43 12.55 17.92 -3.47
C TYR A 43 13.30 18.38 -4.70
N HIS A 44 14.63 18.45 -4.65
CA HIS A 44 15.44 18.77 -5.83
C HIS A 44 15.45 17.63 -6.86
N VAL A 45 15.42 16.37 -6.43
CA VAL A 45 15.27 15.23 -7.36
C VAL A 45 13.91 15.28 -8.05
N ILE A 46 12.83 15.57 -7.32
CA ILE A 46 11.49 15.74 -7.91
C ILE A 46 11.49 16.85 -8.95
N ASP A 47 12.09 18.00 -8.64
CA ASP A 47 12.19 19.12 -9.60
C ASP A 47 12.95 18.73 -10.87
N GLN A 48 14.08 18.05 -10.72
CA GLN A 48 14.87 17.55 -11.86
C GLN A 48 14.08 16.51 -12.67
N GLN A 49 13.33 15.63 -12.01
CA GLN A 49 12.50 14.65 -12.71
C GLN A 49 11.33 15.32 -13.45
N ALA A 50 10.72 16.37 -12.89
CA ALA A 50 9.71 17.15 -13.60
C ALA A 50 10.27 17.76 -14.87
N GLU A 51 11.45 18.40 -14.80
CA GLU A 51 12.14 18.96 -15.97
C GLU A 51 12.50 17.90 -17.01
N ALA A 52 13.09 16.78 -16.56
CA ALA A 52 13.52 15.68 -17.44
C ALA A 52 12.36 15.06 -18.22
N ASN A 53 11.18 15.00 -17.61
CA ASN A 53 9.96 14.41 -18.18
C ASN A 53 9.01 15.46 -18.80
N ASN A 54 9.42 16.74 -18.87
CA ASN A 54 8.60 17.86 -19.36
C ASN A 54 7.25 17.99 -18.62
N VAL A 55 7.23 17.67 -17.33
CA VAL A 55 6.06 17.83 -16.47
C VAL A 55 6.04 19.26 -15.94
N THR A 56 4.97 19.98 -16.21
CA THR A 56 4.80 21.38 -15.79
C THR A 56 3.46 21.54 -15.08
N LEU A 57 3.34 22.59 -14.29
CA LEU A 57 2.05 22.97 -13.68
C LEU A 57 1.06 23.35 -14.78
N THR A 58 -0.19 22.94 -14.57
CA THR A 58 -1.35 23.35 -15.38
C THR A 58 -2.02 24.58 -14.76
N GLU A 59 -3.04 25.15 -15.46
CA GLU A 59 -3.86 26.21 -14.89
C GLU A 59 -4.63 25.76 -13.65
N ASP A 60 -5.09 24.50 -13.63
CA ASP A 60 -5.76 23.92 -12.46
C ASP A 60 -4.81 23.76 -11.27
N ASP A 61 -3.56 23.39 -11.51
CA ASP A 61 -2.55 23.30 -10.46
C ASP A 61 -2.23 24.68 -9.87
N GLN A 62 -2.16 25.69 -10.71
CA GLN A 62 -1.94 27.07 -10.25
C GLN A 62 -3.11 27.52 -9.38
N ALA A 63 -4.34 27.19 -9.75
CA ALA A 63 -5.51 27.49 -8.92
C ALA A 63 -5.43 26.80 -7.53
N VAL A 64 -4.98 25.54 -7.47
CA VAL A 64 -4.76 24.83 -6.20
C VAL A 64 -3.70 25.53 -5.35
N LEU A 65 -2.59 25.97 -5.97
CA LEU A 65 -1.53 26.71 -5.25
C LEU A 65 -2.00 28.06 -4.75
N ASP A 66 -2.83 28.79 -5.52
CA ASP A 66 -3.41 30.07 -5.13
C ASP A 66 -4.39 29.89 -3.95
N GLU A 67 -5.24 28.84 -3.98
CA GLU A 67 -6.12 28.49 -2.85
C GLU A 67 -5.33 28.10 -1.60
N GLN A 68 -4.24 27.33 -1.74
CA GLN A 68 -3.36 26.96 -0.63
C GLN A 68 -2.71 28.20 -0.01
N LEU A 69 -2.18 29.10 -0.83
CA LEU A 69 -1.58 30.36 -0.36
C LEU A 69 -2.61 31.18 0.44
N GLN A 70 -3.84 31.32 -0.06
CA GLN A 70 -4.89 32.03 0.64
C GLN A 70 -5.23 31.39 1.99
N SER A 71 -5.35 30.05 2.03
CA SER A 71 -5.59 29.30 3.27
C SER A 71 -4.45 29.48 4.28
N ASP A 72 -3.19 29.48 3.81
CA ASP A 72 -2.02 29.67 4.65
C ASP A 72 -1.92 31.10 5.21
N ILE A 73 -2.30 32.11 4.43
CA ILE A 73 -2.43 33.49 4.88
C ILE A 73 -3.46 33.57 6.02
N GLU A 74 -4.69 33.09 5.77
CA GLU A 74 -5.77 33.12 6.76
C GLU A 74 -5.38 32.43 8.08
N SER A 75 -4.73 31.28 7.98
CA SER A 75 -4.33 30.48 9.17
C SER A 75 -3.17 31.08 9.93
N SER A 76 -2.26 31.82 9.27
CA SER A 76 -1.02 32.32 9.87
C SER A 76 -1.13 33.75 10.39
N VAL A 77 -1.84 34.63 9.65
CA VAL A 77 -1.94 36.07 9.96
C VAL A 77 -3.39 36.57 10.12
N GLY A 78 -4.40 35.70 9.91
CA GLY A 78 -5.82 35.97 10.12
C GLY A 78 -6.62 36.21 8.86
N GLU A 79 -7.95 36.23 8.98
CA GLU A 79 -8.90 36.33 7.84
C GLU A 79 -8.69 37.62 6.98
N ASP A 80 -8.25 38.70 7.59
CA ASP A 80 -7.96 39.97 6.90
C ASP A 80 -6.46 40.13 6.56
N GLY A 81 -5.67 39.06 6.72
CA GLY A 81 -4.24 39.06 6.49
C GLY A 81 -3.86 39.29 5.02
N THR A 82 -2.73 39.91 4.80
CA THR A 82 -2.18 40.16 3.49
C THR A 82 -1.04 39.21 3.16
N GLU A 83 -0.75 39.04 1.87
CA GLU A 83 0.39 38.25 1.41
C GLU A 83 1.73 38.84 1.93
N GLU A 84 1.84 40.18 2.04
CA GLU A 84 3.03 40.86 2.59
C GLU A 84 3.23 40.47 4.06
N GLU A 85 2.19 40.53 4.90
CA GLU A 85 2.23 40.12 6.31
C GLU A 85 2.57 38.63 6.46
N PHE A 86 2.05 37.80 5.57
CA PHE A 86 2.37 36.37 5.55
C PHE A 86 3.85 36.12 5.24
N TYR A 87 4.41 36.79 4.25
CA TYR A 87 5.85 36.65 3.96
C TYR A 87 6.75 37.26 5.03
N GLU A 88 6.32 38.29 5.75
CA GLU A 88 6.99 38.77 6.96
C GLU A 88 6.96 37.69 8.07
N TYR A 89 5.80 37.07 8.28
CA TYR A 89 5.64 35.96 9.23
C TYR A 89 6.54 34.75 8.86
N LEU A 90 6.68 34.42 7.59
CA LEU A 90 7.58 33.38 7.11
C LEU A 90 9.05 33.74 7.26
N ALA A 91 9.41 35.02 7.02
CA ALA A 91 10.80 35.52 7.15
C ALA A 91 11.30 35.40 8.58
N GLU A 92 10.46 35.60 9.60
CA GLU A 92 10.80 35.35 11.02
C GLU A 92 11.18 33.89 11.28
N ARG A 93 10.76 32.97 10.40
CA ARG A 93 11.01 31.52 10.42
C ARG A 93 12.06 31.09 9.40
N PHE A 94 12.78 32.05 8.84
CA PHE A 94 13.82 31.83 7.82
C PHE A 94 13.31 31.17 6.53
N VAL A 95 12.04 31.38 6.18
CA VAL A 95 11.42 30.95 4.94
C VAL A 95 11.28 32.15 4.01
N THR A 96 11.86 32.07 2.83
CA THR A 96 11.67 33.10 1.80
C THR A 96 10.46 32.78 0.93
N PRO A 97 9.86 33.79 0.23
CA PRO A 97 8.80 33.54 -0.74
C PRO A 97 9.17 32.49 -1.77
N GLU A 98 10.37 32.55 -2.33
CA GLU A 98 10.84 31.59 -3.33
C GLU A 98 10.94 30.16 -2.79
N LEU A 99 11.30 30.01 -1.52
CA LEU A 99 11.36 28.69 -0.88
C LEU A 99 9.95 28.15 -0.61
N TYR A 100 9.03 29.01 -0.19
CA TYR A 100 7.63 28.65 -0.02
C TYR A 100 7.01 28.18 -1.35
N ASP A 101 7.17 28.98 -2.41
CA ASP A 101 6.68 28.64 -3.75
C ASP A 101 7.30 27.34 -4.27
N PHE A 102 8.62 27.18 -4.12
CA PHE A 102 9.32 25.97 -4.54
C PHE A 102 8.74 24.72 -3.87
N VAL A 103 8.58 24.75 -2.54
CA VAL A 103 8.07 23.59 -1.77
C VAL A 103 6.66 23.22 -2.21
N ASN A 104 5.75 24.20 -2.30
CA ASN A 104 4.37 23.95 -2.71
C ASN A 104 4.26 23.46 -4.16
N ARG A 105 5.07 24.03 -5.06
CA ARG A 105 5.16 23.57 -6.45
C ARG A 105 5.59 22.10 -6.53
N ILE A 106 6.58 21.68 -5.75
CA ILE A 106 7.06 20.30 -5.73
C ILE A 106 5.98 19.32 -5.26
N VAL A 107 5.19 19.70 -4.25
CA VAL A 107 4.08 18.86 -3.75
C VAL A 107 3.05 18.58 -4.86
N VAL A 108 2.77 19.57 -5.72
CA VAL A 108 1.85 19.41 -6.86
C VAL A 108 2.49 18.63 -8.01
N LEU A 109 3.79 18.84 -8.28
CA LEU A 109 4.50 18.15 -9.37
C LEU A 109 4.71 16.66 -9.10
N TYR A 110 4.91 16.25 -7.85
CA TYR A 110 5.21 14.86 -7.50
C TYR A 110 4.18 13.85 -8.05
N PRO A 111 2.87 13.98 -7.75
CA PRO A 111 1.87 13.07 -8.32
C PRO A 111 1.75 13.19 -9.85
N ARG A 112 2.04 14.36 -10.43
CA ARG A 112 2.00 14.55 -11.88
C ARG A 112 3.13 13.84 -12.61
N ILE A 113 4.31 13.74 -11.99
CA ILE A 113 5.40 12.94 -12.53
C ILE A 113 4.99 11.47 -12.57
N PHE A 114 4.42 10.96 -11.47
CA PHE A 114 3.90 9.59 -11.44
C PHE A 114 2.89 9.35 -12.57
N MET A 115 1.88 10.20 -12.68
CA MET A 115 0.84 10.07 -13.71
C MET A 115 1.41 10.16 -15.14
N SER A 116 2.43 11.00 -15.35
CA SER A 116 3.10 11.14 -16.65
C SER A 116 3.89 9.90 -17.05
N LEU A 117 4.54 9.26 -16.09
CA LEU A 117 5.37 8.07 -16.32
C LEU A 117 4.54 6.80 -16.41
N TYR A 118 3.65 6.60 -15.47
CA TYR A 118 2.98 5.31 -15.26
C TYR A 118 1.49 5.31 -15.57
N GLY A 119 0.85 6.48 -15.78
CA GLY A 119 -0.62 6.61 -15.81
C GLY A 119 -1.21 6.69 -14.42
N GLU A 120 -2.52 6.92 -14.31
CA GLU A 120 -3.20 7.10 -13.03
C GLU A 120 -3.17 5.83 -12.16
N ASN A 121 -3.29 4.65 -12.82
CA ASN A 121 -3.34 3.34 -12.16
C ASN A 121 -2.21 2.40 -12.64
N GLY A 122 -1.11 2.95 -13.13
CA GLY A 122 0.03 2.19 -13.62
C GLY A 122 -0.14 1.66 -15.06
N GLU A 123 -1.07 2.20 -15.85
CA GLU A 123 -1.42 1.69 -17.19
C GLU A 123 -0.23 1.64 -18.16
N ASN A 124 0.78 2.47 -17.94
CA ASN A 124 1.98 2.52 -18.77
C ASN A 124 3.03 1.45 -18.41
N VAL A 125 2.89 0.78 -17.26
CA VAL A 125 3.73 -0.38 -16.91
C VAL A 125 3.32 -1.55 -17.76
N THR A 126 4.27 -2.16 -18.46
CA THR A 126 4.01 -3.33 -19.30
C THR A 126 3.73 -4.59 -18.45
N ASP A 127 3.06 -5.59 -19.05
CA ASP A 127 2.85 -6.88 -18.38
C ASP A 127 4.17 -7.53 -17.95
N GLY A 128 5.21 -7.41 -18.79
CA GLY A 128 6.54 -7.94 -18.49
C GLY A 128 7.19 -7.29 -17.28
N GLU A 129 7.06 -5.98 -17.12
CA GLU A 129 7.59 -5.24 -15.96
C GLU A 129 6.82 -5.60 -14.68
N ALA A 130 5.48 -5.65 -14.75
CA ALA A 130 4.65 -6.05 -13.61
C ALA A 130 4.94 -7.49 -13.15
N LEU A 131 5.11 -8.43 -14.10
CA LEU A 131 5.45 -9.82 -13.77
C LEU A 131 6.89 -9.97 -13.28
N ALA A 132 7.84 -9.18 -13.81
CA ALA A 132 9.21 -9.15 -13.27
C ALA A 132 9.26 -8.63 -11.82
N PHE A 133 8.47 -7.62 -11.51
CA PHE A 133 8.27 -7.15 -10.14
C PHE A 133 7.68 -8.24 -9.24
N ALA A 134 6.66 -8.95 -9.73
CA ALA A 134 6.08 -10.06 -8.98
C ALA A 134 7.10 -11.18 -8.69
N GLU A 135 7.96 -11.51 -9.65
CA GLU A 135 9.01 -12.51 -9.49
C GLU A 135 10.08 -12.03 -8.47
N GLU A 136 10.53 -10.77 -8.56
CA GLU A 136 11.52 -10.18 -7.67
C GLU A 136 11.09 -10.21 -6.21
N TYR A 137 9.82 -9.88 -5.95
CA TYR A 137 9.26 -9.83 -4.60
C TYR A 137 8.47 -11.08 -4.20
N ASN A 138 8.59 -12.16 -4.98
CA ASN A 138 7.94 -13.45 -4.72
C ASN A 138 6.43 -13.34 -4.51
N PHE A 139 5.74 -12.52 -5.33
CA PHE A 139 4.28 -12.47 -5.29
C PHE A 139 3.66 -13.79 -5.73
N VAL A 140 2.62 -14.18 -5.04
CA VAL A 140 1.82 -15.37 -5.34
C VAL A 140 0.34 -15.03 -5.31
N THR A 141 -0.44 -15.70 -6.15
CA THR A 141 -1.90 -15.54 -6.18
C THR A 141 -2.57 -16.85 -5.82
N ALA A 142 -3.53 -16.81 -4.89
CA ALA A 142 -4.28 -17.98 -4.46
C ALA A 142 -5.74 -17.65 -4.15
N LYS A 143 -6.63 -18.56 -4.53
CA LYS A 143 -8.03 -18.62 -4.10
C LYS A 143 -8.17 -19.63 -2.99
N HIS A 144 -9.20 -19.48 -2.14
CA HIS A 144 -9.49 -20.51 -1.17
C HIS A 144 -10.96 -20.60 -0.81
N ILE A 145 -11.35 -21.78 -0.37
CA ILE A 145 -12.64 -22.04 0.26
C ILE A 145 -12.39 -22.25 1.75
N LEU A 146 -12.92 -21.33 2.56
CA LEU A 146 -12.73 -21.34 4.02
C LEU A 146 -13.97 -21.89 4.73
N PHE A 147 -13.75 -22.83 5.64
CA PHE A 147 -14.73 -23.32 6.62
C PHE A 147 -14.25 -22.89 8.00
N ARG A 148 -14.88 -21.87 8.56
CA ARG A 148 -14.43 -21.23 9.81
C ARG A 148 -14.62 -22.16 11.02
N THR A 149 -13.66 -22.12 11.94
CA THR A 149 -13.69 -22.83 13.23
C THR A 149 -13.98 -21.89 14.40
N SER A 150 -14.42 -20.66 14.11
CA SER A 150 -14.93 -19.68 15.06
C SER A 150 -16.28 -19.12 14.58
N ASP A 151 -17.11 -18.69 15.52
CA ASP A 151 -18.37 -18.01 15.24
C ASP A 151 -18.19 -16.54 14.83
N ASN A 152 -19.29 -15.82 14.63
CA ASN A 152 -19.25 -14.39 14.24
C ASN A 152 -18.78 -13.47 15.37
N SER A 153 -18.72 -13.93 16.62
CA SER A 153 -18.14 -13.19 17.75
C SER A 153 -16.64 -13.47 17.93
N GLY A 154 -16.09 -14.40 17.15
CA GLY A 154 -14.70 -14.84 17.23
C GLY A 154 -14.46 -15.94 18.26
N GLU A 155 -15.53 -16.48 18.91
CA GLU A 155 -15.39 -17.61 19.81
C GLU A 155 -15.20 -18.93 19.06
N ALA A 156 -14.30 -19.77 19.55
CA ALA A 156 -13.99 -21.04 18.91
C ALA A 156 -15.21 -21.97 18.98
N LEU A 157 -15.52 -22.64 17.88
CA LEU A 157 -16.55 -23.69 17.82
C LEU A 157 -16.18 -24.90 18.71
N SER A 158 -17.16 -25.65 19.12
CA SER A 158 -16.96 -26.92 19.83
C SER A 158 -16.24 -27.94 18.92
N ASP A 159 -15.66 -28.97 19.52
CA ASP A 159 -14.96 -30.03 18.78
C ASP A 159 -15.91 -30.79 17.84
N GLU A 160 -17.18 -30.92 18.21
CA GLU A 160 -18.21 -31.55 17.36
C GLU A 160 -18.51 -30.66 16.11
N GLU A 161 -18.65 -29.35 16.31
CA GLU A 161 -18.88 -28.40 15.21
C GLU A 161 -17.66 -28.29 14.31
N LYS A 162 -16.45 -28.27 14.85
CA LYS A 162 -15.22 -28.31 14.07
C LYS A 162 -15.12 -29.60 13.24
N ALA A 163 -15.47 -30.75 13.78
CA ALA A 163 -15.49 -31.99 13.04
C ALA A 163 -16.55 -31.98 11.93
N ALA A 164 -17.69 -31.32 12.11
CA ALA A 164 -18.68 -31.10 11.07
C ALA A 164 -18.11 -30.20 9.95
N LYS A 165 -17.48 -29.06 10.29
CA LYS A 165 -16.82 -28.16 9.32
C LYS A 165 -15.72 -28.87 8.52
N ARG A 166 -14.93 -29.71 9.16
CA ARG A 166 -13.93 -30.54 8.48
C ARG A 166 -14.57 -31.52 7.49
N SER A 167 -15.72 -32.10 7.87
CA SER A 167 -16.45 -33.01 6.99
C SER A 167 -17.05 -32.28 5.78
N GLU A 168 -17.53 -31.05 5.96
CA GLU A 168 -17.98 -30.18 4.87
C GLU A 168 -16.81 -29.86 3.91
N ALA A 169 -15.64 -29.47 4.44
CA ALA A 169 -14.45 -29.26 3.63
C ALA A 169 -14.03 -30.52 2.85
N GLN A 170 -14.09 -31.70 3.50
CA GLN A 170 -13.76 -32.95 2.82
C GLN A 170 -14.73 -33.26 1.68
N ALA A 171 -16.04 -33.03 1.86
CA ALA A 171 -17.02 -33.22 0.79
C ALA A 171 -16.75 -32.31 -0.41
N VAL A 172 -16.37 -31.06 -0.19
CA VAL A 172 -15.98 -30.12 -1.27
C VAL A 172 -14.71 -30.59 -1.97
N LEU A 173 -13.71 -31.03 -1.21
CA LEU A 173 -12.46 -31.54 -1.80
C LEU A 173 -12.72 -32.82 -2.65
N ASP A 174 -13.58 -33.71 -2.18
CA ASP A 174 -13.97 -34.93 -2.91
C ASP A 174 -14.72 -34.57 -4.19
N GLU A 175 -15.58 -33.55 -4.17
CA GLU A 175 -16.29 -33.04 -5.35
C GLU A 175 -15.31 -32.47 -6.40
N LEU A 176 -14.33 -31.65 -5.98
CA LEU A 176 -13.28 -31.12 -6.84
C LEU A 176 -12.43 -32.23 -7.46
N ASN A 177 -12.13 -33.27 -6.70
CA ASN A 177 -11.34 -34.41 -7.19
C ASN A 177 -12.12 -35.36 -8.11
N ALA A 178 -13.46 -35.32 -8.09
CA ALA A 178 -14.31 -36.18 -8.93
C ALA A 178 -14.42 -35.67 -10.38
N VAL A 179 -14.12 -34.40 -10.66
CA VAL A 179 -14.20 -33.83 -12.02
C VAL A 179 -12.82 -33.88 -12.70
N PRO A 180 -12.80 -33.85 -14.06
CA PRO A 180 -11.57 -33.71 -14.83
C PRO A 180 -10.80 -32.43 -14.45
N GLU A 181 -9.48 -32.48 -14.52
CA GLU A 181 -8.60 -31.36 -14.17
C GLU A 181 -8.99 -30.05 -14.86
N ALA A 182 -9.34 -30.10 -16.14
CA ALA A 182 -9.75 -28.93 -16.93
C ALA A 182 -11.05 -28.27 -16.44
N GLU A 183 -11.86 -28.95 -15.63
CA GLU A 183 -13.12 -28.44 -15.07
C GLU A 183 -12.97 -27.95 -13.63
N ARG A 184 -11.84 -28.28 -12.97
CA ARG A 184 -11.65 -28.00 -11.54
C ARG A 184 -11.64 -26.52 -11.20
N ALA A 185 -11.01 -25.69 -12.02
CA ALA A 185 -10.93 -24.26 -11.77
C ALA A 185 -12.32 -23.60 -11.78
N ALA A 186 -13.15 -23.93 -12.77
CA ALA A 186 -14.52 -23.41 -12.85
C ALA A 186 -15.39 -23.89 -11.69
N LEU A 187 -15.29 -25.18 -11.32
CA LEU A 187 -15.99 -25.72 -10.16
C LEU A 187 -15.49 -25.12 -8.85
N PHE A 188 -14.19 -24.87 -8.74
CA PHE A 188 -13.61 -24.20 -7.56
C PHE A 188 -14.22 -22.80 -7.36
N ASP A 189 -14.34 -22.02 -8.42
CA ASP A 189 -14.93 -20.68 -8.38
C ASP A 189 -16.41 -20.71 -7.97
N GLU A 190 -17.17 -21.71 -8.42
CA GLU A 190 -18.57 -21.93 -8.00
C GLU A 190 -18.66 -22.28 -6.52
N LEU A 191 -17.87 -23.25 -6.08
CA LEU A 191 -17.86 -23.70 -4.69
C LEU A 191 -17.32 -22.62 -3.73
N MET A 192 -16.33 -21.85 -4.15
CA MET A 192 -15.82 -20.71 -3.37
C MET A 192 -16.92 -19.69 -3.11
N LYS A 193 -17.69 -19.31 -4.14
CA LYS A 193 -18.81 -18.36 -3.99
C LYS A 193 -19.96 -18.90 -3.17
N ASP A 194 -20.24 -20.22 -3.22
CA ASP A 194 -21.39 -20.84 -2.54
C ASP A 194 -21.05 -21.26 -1.11
N LYS A 195 -19.82 -21.74 -0.85
CA LYS A 195 -19.45 -22.41 0.40
C LYS A 195 -18.45 -21.66 1.27
N SER A 196 -17.63 -20.76 0.70
CA SER A 196 -16.60 -20.12 1.47
C SER A 196 -17.18 -19.15 2.49
N GLU A 197 -16.69 -19.25 3.73
CA GLU A 197 -17.04 -18.36 4.85
C GLU A 197 -16.01 -17.25 5.04
N ASP A 198 -15.17 -16.99 4.01
CA ASP A 198 -14.16 -15.96 4.04
C ASP A 198 -14.77 -14.56 3.86
N PRO A 199 -14.67 -13.68 4.88
CA PRO A 199 -15.18 -12.30 4.77
C PRO A 199 -14.39 -11.44 3.76
N GLY A 200 -13.15 -11.82 3.43
CA GLY A 200 -12.30 -11.11 2.50
C GLY A 200 -12.72 -11.22 1.04
N LEU A 201 -13.55 -12.20 0.68
CA LEU A 201 -14.08 -12.36 -0.69
C LEU A 201 -14.87 -11.14 -1.20
N THR A 202 -15.38 -10.27 -0.32
CA THR A 202 -16.03 -9.03 -0.71
C THR A 202 -15.06 -8.01 -1.30
N VAL A 203 -13.80 -8.04 -0.87
CA VAL A 203 -12.73 -7.14 -1.33
C VAL A 203 -11.88 -7.81 -2.40
N TYR A 204 -11.61 -9.10 -2.23
CA TYR A 204 -10.75 -9.92 -3.11
C TYR A 204 -11.55 -11.09 -3.74
N PRO A 205 -12.54 -10.80 -4.60
CA PRO A 205 -13.44 -11.83 -5.13
C PRO A 205 -12.74 -12.86 -6.05
N ASN A 206 -11.57 -12.53 -6.54
CA ASN A 206 -10.74 -13.37 -7.40
C ASN A 206 -9.55 -14.03 -6.69
N GLY A 207 -9.52 -13.94 -5.36
CA GLY A 207 -8.41 -14.44 -4.55
C GLY A 207 -7.44 -13.35 -4.12
N TYR A 208 -6.35 -13.77 -3.51
CA TYR A 208 -5.38 -12.91 -2.86
C TYR A 208 -4.05 -12.97 -3.60
N CYS A 209 -3.55 -11.81 -4.03
CA CYS A 209 -2.18 -11.64 -4.49
C CYS A 209 -1.37 -10.99 -3.35
N TYR A 210 -0.27 -11.61 -2.95
CA TYR A 210 0.54 -11.15 -1.82
C TYR A 210 1.99 -11.63 -1.93
N GLU A 211 2.88 -11.01 -1.19
CA GLU A 211 4.29 -11.41 -1.10
C GLU A 211 4.42 -12.69 -0.25
N GLY A 212 4.69 -13.82 -0.92
CA GLY A 212 4.82 -15.13 -0.30
C GLY A 212 6.07 -15.25 0.56
N GLY A 213 5.91 -15.74 1.78
CA GLY A 213 6.98 -15.85 2.77
C GLY A 213 7.22 -14.58 3.59
N ALA A 214 6.52 -13.48 3.32
CA ALA A 214 6.66 -12.21 4.05
C ALA A 214 5.81 -12.11 5.32
N GLY A 215 5.01 -13.14 5.63
CA GLY A 215 4.14 -13.15 6.81
C GLY A 215 2.85 -12.34 6.64
N VAL A 216 2.44 -12.09 5.40
CA VAL A 216 1.16 -11.44 5.07
C VAL A 216 -0.01 -12.36 5.42
N MET A 217 0.12 -13.65 5.12
CA MET A 217 -0.84 -14.69 5.46
C MET A 217 -0.36 -15.52 6.67
N VAL A 218 -1.28 -16.26 7.30
CA VAL A 218 -0.91 -17.22 8.33
C VAL A 218 -0.02 -18.31 7.74
N SER A 219 0.95 -18.79 8.53
CA SER A 219 2.03 -19.66 8.03
C SER A 219 1.52 -20.92 7.34
N GLU A 220 0.48 -21.55 7.88
CA GLU A 220 -0.08 -22.80 7.34
C GLU A 220 -0.70 -22.59 5.94
N PHE A 221 -1.30 -21.42 5.72
CA PHE A 221 -1.84 -21.04 4.41
C PHE A 221 -0.72 -20.74 3.42
N ASP A 222 0.24 -19.90 3.85
CA ASP A 222 1.36 -19.47 3.02
C ASP A 222 2.24 -20.64 2.58
N ASP A 223 2.63 -21.53 3.53
CA ASP A 223 3.38 -22.75 3.25
C ASP A 223 2.66 -23.65 2.22
N ALA A 224 1.33 -23.75 2.34
CA ALA A 224 0.53 -24.52 1.38
C ALA A 224 0.55 -23.88 -0.01
N VAL A 225 0.33 -22.57 -0.12
CA VAL A 225 0.38 -21.85 -1.41
C VAL A 225 1.75 -22.00 -2.06
N LEU A 226 2.82 -21.81 -1.29
CA LEU A 226 4.20 -21.90 -1.81
C LEU A 226 4.59 -23.34 -2.26
N SER A 227 3.91 -24.35 -1.73
CA SER A 227 4.14 -25.75 -2.14
C SER A 227 3.42 -26.16 -3.43
N LEU A 228 2.41 -25.40 -3.85
CA LEU A 228 1.60 -25.68 -5.04
C LEU A 228 2.20 -25.03 -6.29
N GLN A 229 1.97 -25.65 -7.45
CA GLN A 229 2.14 -24.98 -8.73
C GLN A 229 0.82 -24.29 -9.14
N PRO A 230 0.87 -23.25 -10.00
CA PRO A 230 -0.34 -22.65 -10.55
C PRO A 230 -1.29 -23.69 -11.16
N GLY A 231 -2.57 -23.59 -10.83
CA GLY A 231 -3.61 -24.55 -11.20
C GLY A 231 -3.76 -25.76 -10.26
N GLU A 232 -2.84 -25.96 -9.32
CA GLU A 232 -2.94 -27.04 -8.34
C GLU A 232 -3.84 -26.66 -7.16
N ILE A 233 -4.53 -27.67 -6.62
CA ILE A 233 -5.41 -27.55 -5.44
C ILE A 233 -4.79 -28.32 -4.28
N SER A 234 -4.79 -27.70 -3.09
CA SER A 234 -4.29 -28.32 -1.86
C SER A 234 -5.20 -29.44 -1.33
N GLY A 235 -4.72 -30.21 -0.40
CA GLY A 235 -5.58 -30.90 0.57
C GLY A 235 -6.27 -29.92 1.51
N ILE A 236 -6.88 -30.43 2.59
CA ILE A 236 -7.41 -29.59 3.66
C ILE A 236 -6.22 -29.05 4.47
N VAL A 237 -6.09 -27.71 4.51
CA VAL A 237 -5.11 -26.98 5.32
C VAL A 237 -5.82 -26.43 6.54
N GLU A 238 -5.32 -26.74 7.72
CA GLU A 238 -5.86 -26.26 9.00
C GLU A 238 -5.04 -25.07 9.50
N SER A 239 -5.70 -23.98 9.85
CA SER A 239 -5.12 -22.79 10.45
C SER A 239 -5.94 -22.30 11.66
N SER A 240 -5.50 -21.21 12.28
CA SER A 240 -6.27 -20.55 13.34
C SER A 240 -7.63 -20.01 12.86
N SER A 241 -7.81 -19.77 11.57
CA SER A 241 -9.08 -19.29 10.98
C SER A 241 -10.06 -20.43 10.68
N GLY A 242 -9.57 -21.63 10.42
CA GLY A 242 -10.39 -22.78 10.06
C GLY A 242 -9.72 -23.74 9.08
N TYR A 243 -10.55 -24.44 8.30
CA TYR A 243 -10.12 -25.38 7.27
C TYR A 243 -10.18 -24.70 5.91
N HIS A 244 -9.08 -24.72 5.17
CA HIS A 244 -8.94 -24.14 3.85
C HIS A 244 -8.75 -25.24 2.80
N ILE A 245 -9.39 -25.06 1.65
CA ILE A 245 -9.00 -25.72 0.39
C ILE A 245 -8.48 -24.59 -0.49
N ILE A 246 -7.23 -24.69 -0.94
CA ILE A 246 -6.50 -23.60 -1.60
C ILE A 246 -6.24 -23.99 -3.04
N MET A 247 -6.46 -23.09 -3.98
CA MET A 247 -6.01 -23.22 -5.36
C MET A 247 -5.02 -22.11 -5.66
N ARG A 248 -3.80 -22.48 -6.08
CA ARG A 248 -2.83 -21.51 -6.56
C ARG A 248 -3.17 -21.11 -7.99
N GLU A 249 -3.11 -19.79 -8.24
CA GLU A 249 -3.33 -19.22 -9.57
C GLU A 249 -2.03 -18.71 -10.18
N GLU A 250 -2.03 -18.53 -11.50
CA GLU A 250 -0.99 -17.70 -12.14
C GLU A 250 -1.11 -16.26 -11.66
N VAL A 251 0.03 -15.64 -11.40
CA VAL A 251 0.06 -14.20 -11.07
C VAL A 251 -0.18 -13.40 -12.34
N THR A 252 -1.07 -12.43 -12.26
CA THR A 252 -1.35 -11.51 -13.39
C THR A 252 -1.13 -10.06 -12.99
N PRO A 253 -0.82 -9.16 -13.94
CA PRO A 253 -0.65 -7.73 -13.66
C PRO A 253 -1.89 -7.08 -13.06
N GLU A 254 -3.07 -7.66 -13.28
CA GLU A 254 -4.37 -7.15 -12.84
C GLU A 254 -4.80 -7.70 -11.47
N ASP A 255 -4.01 -8.58 -10.86
CA ASP A 255 -4.32 -9.11 -9.53
C ASP A 255 -4.28 -8.00 -8.48
N TYR A 256 -5.28 -7.99 -7.61
CA TYR A 256 -5.32 -7.05 -6.48
C TYR A 256 -4.38 -7.49 -5.37
N VAL A 257 -3.43 -6.62 -5.05
CA VAL A 257 -2.35 -6.89 -4.08
C VAL A 257 -2.78 -6.55 -2.66
N MET A 258 -2.47 -7.44 -1.72
CA MET A 258 -2.61 -7.22 -0.29
C MET A 258 -1.36 -6.54 0.29
N LEU A 259 -1.37 -5.23 0.41
CA LEU A 259 -0.27 -4.45 1.01
C LEU A 259 -0.68 -3.68 2.29
N GLY A 260 -1.74 -4.14 2.97
CA GLY A 260 -2.19 -3.52 4.23
C GLY A 260 -2.83 -2.14 4.07
N THR A 261 -3.14 -1.72 2.86
CA THR A 261 -3.84 -0.47 2.56
C THR A 261 -5.36 -0.66 2.59
N SER A 262 -6.10 0.42 2.84
CA SER A 262 -7.57 0.39 2.89
C SER A 262 -8.24 0.23 1.51
N GLN A 263 -7.48 0.45 0.43
CA GLN A 263 -7.93 0.30 -0.96
C GLN A 263 -7.00 -0.68 -1.68
N PRO A 264 -7.55 -1.76 -2.25
CA PRO A 264 -6.77 -2.67 -3.07
C PRO A 264 -6.35 -1.98 -4.37
N TYR A 265 -5.13 -2.21 -4.81
CA TYR A 265 -4.62 -1.79 -6.11
C TYR A 265 -3.96 -2.96 -6.84
N THR A 266 -3.82 -2.85 -8.15
CA THR A 266 -3.31 -3.93 -8.98
C THR A 266 -1.81 -4.14 -8.79
N LEU A 267 -1.32 -5.33 -9.12
CA LEU A 267 0.11 -5.63 -9.15
C LEU A 267 0.86 -4.67 -10.08
N ARG A 268 0.27 -4.31 -11.21
CA ARG A 268 0.79 -3.31 -12.15
C ARG A 268 1.01 -1.95 -11.48
N TYR A 269 0.04 -1.48 -10.71
CA TYR A 269 0.17 -0.24 -9.93
C TYR A 269 1.23 -0.37 -8.83
N ALA A 270 1.31 -1.52 -8.16
CA ALA A 270 2.34 -1.79 -7.16
C ALA A 270 3.75 -1.70 -7.76
N ALA A 271 3.94 -2.27 -8.96
CA ALA A 271 5.20 -2.17 -9.69
C ALA A 271 5.54 -0.72 -10.07
N ALA A 272 4.54 0.06 -10.52
CA ALA A 272 4.71 1.49 -10.81
C ALA A 272 5.16 2.28 -9.57
N VAL A 273 4.53 2.04 -8.42
CA VAL A 273 4.88 2.71 -7.15
C VAL A 273 6.30 2.32 -6.72
N ALA A 274 6.65 1.04 -6.78
CA ALA A 274 7.98 0.58 -6.38
C ALA A 274 9.09 1.16 -7.28
N ASP A 275 8.88 1.21 -8.59
CA ASP A 275 9.83 1.82 -9.52
C ASP A 275 9.95 3.32 -9.28
N PHE A 276 8.82 4.02 -9.09
CA PHE A 276 8.79 5.44 -8.77
C PHE A 276 9.52 5.77 -7.47
N ASP A 277 9.24 5.02 -6.39
CA ASP A 277 9.89 5.22 -5.08
C ASP A 277 11.40 4.93 -5.13
N SER A 278 11.86 4.10 -6.06
CA SER A 278 13.28 3.81 -6.23
C SER A 278 14.09 5.01 -6.75
N VAL A 279 13.42 6.01 -7.32
CA VAL A 279 14.03 7.23 -7.88
C VAL A 279 14.24 8.29 -6.79
N PHE A 280 13.44 8.29 -5.73
CA PHE A 280 13.37 9.32 -4.68
C PHE A 280 13.81 8.80 -3.32
#